data_411b95bc51ece984e80f71e415d46b09
#
_entry.id   411b95bc51ece984e80f71e415d46b09
#
_cell.length_a   1.000
_cell.length_b   1.000
_cell.length_c   1.000
_cell.angle_alpha   90.00
_cell.angle_beta   90.00
_cell.angle_gamma   90.00
#
_symmetry.space_group_name_H-M   'P 1'
#
loop_
_entity.id
_entity.type
_entity.pdbx_description
1 polymer ?
#
loop_
_entity_poly.entity_id
_entity_poly.type
_entity_poly.pdbx_seq_one_letter_code
_entity_poly.pdbx_strand_id
1 'polypeptide(L)'
;MSIEVISSGLQTTVQDLGRIGWRHMGVPESGAADKSSMKLANQLLKKKINSPVLECTLTGPILKFLKPLSFVITGASMESKINNTYIKNNTPYAVKKNDVLSLSNCSTGCRSYIAFSEEIISNSFLDSHSTYLPANLGGINGLPLQEGSIVKTQPNKLSSSSEGNIGIERINSYKNEWKIRVIAGPEFVLLTDESQEVVFSSVYLVSNDTSRMGTKIEGVNLEFHNKHHMLSSPVHTGTIQCPENGLPIILGCDSQTLGGYPRVLQIAEIDYPSIGQLRPNDKISFIKTSIEEASRQLEDIA
;
A
#
# COMPACT_ATOMS: atom_id res chain seq x y z
N MET A 1 16.64 17.54 -14.97
CA MET A 1 16.86 17.03 -13.61
C MET A 1 15.93 17.79 -12.68
N SER A 2 15.16 17.09 -11.84
CA SER A 2 14.12 17.77 -11.06
C SER A 2 14.30 17.61 -9.55
N ILE A 3 14.63 16.41 -9.09
CA ILE A 3 14.77 16.11 -7.67
C ILE A 3 15.97 15.17 -7.50
N GLU A 4 16.85 15.49 -6.58
CA GLU A 4 17.99 14.67 -6.16
C GLU A 4 17.64 13.94 -4.87
N VAL A 5 17.90 12.65 -4.80
CA VAL A 5 17.72 11.83 -3.59
C VAL A 5 18.99 11.92 -2.76
N ILE A 6 18.95 12.64 -1.64
CA ILE A 6 20.07 12.72 -0.68
C ILE A 6 20.08 11.46 0.20
N SER A 7 18.91 10.96 0.58
CA SER A 7 18.71 9.69 1.28
C SER A 7 17.41 9.07 0.81
N SER A 8 17.41 7.76 0.57
CA SER A 8 16.22 7.05 0.07
C SER A 8 15.22 6.67 1.16
N GLY A 9 15.56 6.83 2.44
CA GLY A 9 14.84 6.19 3.53
C GLY A 9 15.01 4.67 3.49
N LEU A 10 14.12 3.94 4.16
CA LEU A 10 14.18 2.47 4.19
C LEU A 10 13.87 1.87 2.80
N GLN A 11 12.79 2.30 2.19
CA GLN A 11 12.39 1.88 0.85
C GLN A 11 11.50 2.96 0.24
N THR A 12 11.92 3.57 -0.87
CA THR A 12 11.14 4.51 -1.65
C THR A 12 11.07 4.05 -3.09
N THR A 13 9.85 3.86 -3.62
CA THR A 13 9.60 3.35 -4.98
C THR A 13 8.57 4.22 -5.70
N VAL A 14 8.58 4.20 -7.03
CA VAL A 14 7.50 4.80 -7.83
C VAL A 14 6.33 3.83 -7.88
N GLN A 15 5.13 4.31 -7.55
CA GLN A 15 3.90 3.54 -7.60
C GLN A 15 2.77 4.34 -8.27
N ASP A 16 1.88 3.61 -8.97
CA ASP A 16 0.60 4.10 -9.50
C ASP A 16 -0.55 3.18 -9.01
N LEU A 17 -1.66 3.06 -9.72
CA LEU A 17 -2.76 2.16 -9.33
C LEU A 17 -2.49 0.67 -9.63
N GLY A 18 -1.40 0.36 -10.33
CA GLY A 18 -0.98 -1.02 -10.60
C GLY A 18 -1.40 -1.55 -11.98
N ARG A 19 -1.01 -2.78 -12.28
CA ARG A 19 -1.18 -3.52 -13.54
C ARG A 19 -2.45 -4.35 -13.51
N ILE A 20 -3.57 -3.74 -13.79
CA ILE A 20 -4.88 -4.42 -13.74
C ILE A 20 -5.01 -5.35 -14.97
N GLY A 21 -5.52 -6.58 -14.74
CA GLY A 21 -5.88 -7.52 -15.82
C GLY A 21 -4.79 -8.54 -16.18
N TRP A 22 -3.58 -8.46 -15.63
CA TRP A 22 -2.45 -9.32 -16.02
C TRP A 22 -2.16 -10.51 -15.09
N ARG A 23 -2.98 -10.70 -14.05
CA ARG A 23 -2.77 -11.79 -13.08
C ARG A 23 -2.81 -13.18 -13.71
N HIS A 24 -3.60 -13.38 -14.76
CA HIS A 24 -3.68 -14.64 -15.52
C HIS A 24 -2.34 -15.00 -16.21
N MET A 25 -1.45 -14.03 -16.41
CA MET A 25 -0.10 -14.23 -16.95
C MET A 25 0.95 -14.43 -15.83
N GLY A 26 0.53 -14.57 -14.57
CA GLY A 26 1.44 -14.69 -13.43
C GLY A 26 2.05 -13.37 -12.96
N VAL A 27 1.56 -12.23 -13.46
CA VAL A 27 2.08 -10.89 -13.12
C VAL A 27 1.24 -10.26 -12.02
N PRO A 28 1.79 -9.94 -10.83
CA PRO A 28 1.07 -9.23 -9.78
C PRO A 28 0.62 -7.83 -10.22
N GLU A 29 -0.50 -7.38 -9.66
CA GLU A 29 -0.99 -6.02 -9.94
C GLU A 29 -0.02 -4.94 -9.48
N SER A 30 0.65 -5.15 -8.36
CA SER A 30 1.48 -4.13 -7.72
C SER A 30 0.68 -2.84 -7.43
N GLY A 31 1.26 -1.69 -7.68
CA GLY A 31 0.62 -0.41 -7.38
C GLY A 31 0.85 0.03 -5.95
N ALA A 32 0.30 1.20 -5.62
CA ALA A 32 0.33 1.71 -4.26
C ALA A 32 -0.33 0.72 -3.29
N ALA A 33 0.33 0.41 -2.19
CA ALA A 33 -0.19 -0.50 -1.18
C ALA A 33 -1.41 0.09 -0.44
N ASP A 34 -1.45 1.42 -0.28
CA ASP A 34 -2.63 2.19 0.12
C ASP A 34 -3.06 3.08 -1.04
N LYS A 35 -3.91 2.53 -1.91
CA LYS A 35 -4.41 3.25 -3.09
C LYS A 35 -5.23 4.49 -2.72
N SER A 36 -5.88 4.52 -1.56
CA SER A 36 -6.68 5.68 -1.12
C SER A 36 -5.80 6.89 -0.83
N SER A 37 -4.72 6.70 -0.08
CA SER A 37 -3.76 7.78 0.20
C SER A 37 -3.04 8.25 -1.06
N MET A 38 -2.68 7.34 -1.97
CA MET A 38 -2.08 7.70 -3.26
C MET A 38 -3.05 8.54 -4.11
N LYS A 39 -4.32 8.11 -4.23
CA LYS A 39 -5.36 8.87 -4.94
C LYS A 39 -5.53 10.26 -4.35
N LEU A 40 -5.63 10.37 -3.02
CA LEU A 40 -5.74 11.66 -2.32
C LEU A 40 -4.58 12.59 -2.66
N ALA A 41 -3.34 12.09 -2.69
CA ALA A 41 -2.17 12.89 -3.05
C ALA A 41 -2.29 13.52 -4.45
N ASN A 42 -2.68 12.70 -5.43
CA ASN A 42 -2.89 13.19 -6.81
C ASN A 42 -4.04 14.18 -6.90
N GLN A 43 -5.13 13.92 -6.21
CA GLN A 43 -6.30 14.78 -6.19
C GLN A 43 -6.00 16.17 -5.59
N LEU A 44 -5.27 16.23 -4.46
CA LEU A 44 -4.86 17.50 -3.83
C LEU A 44 -4.00 18.37 -4.76
N LEU A 45 -3.28 17.77 -5.71
CA LEU A 45 -2.52 18.46 -6.75
C LEU A 45 -3.27 18.61 -8.08
N LYS A 46 -4.56 18.26 -8.12
CA LYS A 46 -5.40 18.29 -9.34
C LYS A 46 -4.80 17.51 -10.50
N LYS A 47 -4.20 16.36 -10.19
CA LYS A 47 -3.61 15.44 -11.17
C LYS A 47 -4.59 14.30 -11.51
N LYS A 48 -4.27 13.56 -12.57
CA LYS A 48 -4.95 12.30 -12.85
C LYS A 48 -4.77 11.35 -11.66
N ILE A 49 -5.83 10.66 -11.25
CA ILE A 49 -5.83 9.74 -10.10
C ILE A 49 -4.70 8.69 -10.21
N ASN A 50 -4.42 8.21 -11.43
CA ASN A 50 -3.39 7.20 -11.69
C ASN A 50 -2.00 7.78 -11.95
N SER A 51 -1.75 9.07 -11.70
CA SER A 51 -0.41 9.63 -11.87
C SER A 51 0.59 8.97 -10.91
N PRO A 52 1.80 8.62 -11.39
CA PRO A 52 2.83 8.03 -10.54
C PRO A 52 3.22 8.94 -9.38
N VAL A 53 3.42 8.33 -8.21
CA VAL A 53 3.87 8.98 -6.97
C VAL A 53 5.07 8.23 -6.38
N LEU A 54 5.76 8.80 -5.40
CA LEU A 54 6.70 8.06 -4.58
C LEU A 54 5.96 7.44 -3.39
N GLU A 55 6.10 6.14 -3.19
CA GLU A 55 5.68 5.43 -1.98
C GLU A 55 6.90 5.23 -1.08
N CYS A 56 6.82 5.69 0.16
CA CYS A 56 7.88 5.63 1.16
C CYS A 56 7.46 4.74 2.32
N THR A 57 8.26 3.73 2.67
CA THR A 57 7.93 2.74 3.70
C THR A 57 8.72 3.02 4.99
N LEU A 58 8.04 3.11 6.13
CA LEU A 58 8.53 3.26 7.51
C LEU A 58 9.42 4.48 7.76
N THR A 59 10.47 4.67 6.98
CA THR A 59 11.36 5.84 7.01
C THR A 59 11.35 6.51 5.65
N GLY A 60 11.04 7.80 5.61
CA GLY A 60 10.94 8.53 4.36
C GLY A 60 12.29 9.05 3.84
N PRO A 61 12.31 9.54 2.60
CA PRO A 61 13.50 10.05 1.95
C PRO A 61 13.87 11.48 2.38
N ILE A 62 15.10 11.87 2.05
CA ILE A 62 15.54 13.27 2.01
C ILE A 62 15.72 13.63 0.53
N LEU A 63 14.96 14.62 0.07
CA LEU A 63 14.88 15.04 -1.33
C LEU A 63 15.29 16.49 -1.49
N LYS A 64 16.22 16.78 -2.41
CA LYS A 64 16.61 18.15 -2.78
C LYS A 64 15.99 18.51 -4.11
N PHE A 65 15.29 19.64 -4.15
CA PHE A 65 14.65 20.14 -5.36
C PHE A 65 15.65 20.91 -6.21
N LEU A 66 15.83 20.50 -7.47
CA LEU A 66 16.75 21.13 -8.41
C LEU A 66 16.08 22.20 -9.27
N LYS A 67 14.76 22.36 -9.15
CA LYS A 67 13.92 23.40 -9.76
C LYS A 67 12.70 23.69 -8.89
N PRO A 68 12.01 24.84 -9.10
CA PRO A 68 10.72 25.07 -8.44
C PRO A 68 9.70 24.00 -8.80
N LEU A 69 8.93 23.53 -7.79
CA LEU A 69 7.93 22.46 -7.92
C LEU A 69 6.91 22.62 -6.78
N SER A 70 5.74 22.00 -6.91
CA SER A 70 4.84 21.80 -5.78
C SER A 70 4.71 20.29 -5.49
N PHE A 71 4.48 19.96 -4.22
CA PHE A 71 4.26 18.58 -3.79
C PHE A 71 3.26 18.51 -2.65
N VAL A 72 2.78 17.30 -2.38
CA VAL A 72 1.96 16.97 -1.21
C VAL A 72 2.37 15.61 -0.66
N ILE A 73 2.24 15.44 0.65
CA ILE A 73 2.45 14.17 1.36
C ILE A 73 1.11 13.70 1.91
N THR A 74 0.79 12.42 1.70
CA THR A 74 -0.39 11.76 2.26
C THR A 74 0.01 10.42 2.87
N GLY A 75 -0.93 9.70 3.49
CA GLY A 75 -0.68 8.40 4.09
C GLY A 75 -0.12 8.49 5.50
N ALA A 76 0.79 7.60 5.87
CA ALA A 76 1.37 7.49 7.20
C ALA A 76 1.92 8.82 7.73
N SER A 77 1.84 8.98 9.04
CA SER A 77 2.32 10.19 9.70
C SER A 77 3.83 10.10 9.90
N MET A 78 4.57 10.81 9.05
CA MET A 78 6.01 11.02 9.18
C MET A 78 6.29 12.46 9.53
N GLU A 79 7.19 12.71 10.48
CA GLU A 79 7.63 14.06 10.75
C GLU A 79 8.34 14.62 9.51
N SER A 80 7.72 15.62 8.88
CA SER A 80 8.17 16.17 7.59
C SER A 80 8.58 17.62 7.73
N LYS A 81 9.69 17.99 7.07
CA LYS A 81 10.25 19.37 7.10
C LYS A 81 10.67 19.82 5.72
N ILE A 82 10.49 21.11 5.43
CA ILE A 82 11.16 21.82 4.35
C ILE A 82 12.19 22.74 4.99
N ASN A 83 13.48 22.55 4.68
CA ASN A 83 14.57 23.39 5.21
C ASN A 83 14.47 23.60 6.73
N ASN A 84 14.24 22.55 7.52
CA ASN A 84 14.04 22.56 8.97
C ASN A 84 12.68 23.12 9.47
N THR A 85 11.79 23.60 8.60
CA THR A 85 10.44 24.05 8.98
C THR A 85 9.47 22.90 8.87
N TYR A 86 8.77 22.58 9.96
CA TYR A 86 7.76 21.51 9.97
C TYR A 86 6.60 21.80 9.01
N ILE A 87 6.16 20.77 8.33
CA ILE A 87 5.00 20.82 7.43
C ILE A 87 3.97 19.75 7.81
N LYS A 88 2.74 19.90 7.31
CA LYS A 88 1.61 19.00 7.59
C LYS A 88 1.33 18.10 6.41
N ASN A 89 0.91 16.86 6.69
CA ASN A 89 0.34 15.96 5.67
C ASN A 89 -0.94 16.58 5.07
N ASN A 90 -1.31 16.10 3.90
CA ASN A 90 -2.51 16.47 3.15
C ASN A 90 -2.60 17.98 2.80
N THR A 91 -1.47 18.66 2.78
CA THR A 91 -1.37 20.07 2.42
C THR A 91 -0.35 20.24 1.30
N PRO A 92 -0.73 20.84 0.15
CA PRO A 92 0.21 21.17 -0.92
C PRO A 92 1.19 22.26 -0.51
N TYR A 93 2.47 22.08 -0.84
CA TYR A 93 3.55 23.04 -0.61
C TYR A 93 4.29 23.35 -1.90
N ALA A 94 4.62 24.62 -2.10
CA ALA A 94 5.52 25.05 -3.16
C ALA A 94 6.96 25.16 -2.63
N VAL A 95 7.91 24.67 -3.42
CA VAL A 95 9.35 24.70 -3.11
C VAL A 95 10.11 25.41 -4.22
N LYS A 96 11.28 25.94 -3.85
CA LYS A 96 12.22 26.58 -4.74
C LYS A 96 13.40 25.66 -5.05
N LYS A 97 14.21 26.02 -6.02
CA LYS A 97 15.48 25.36 -6.28
C LYS A 97 16.36 25.38 -5.02
N ASN A 98 16.95 24.25 -4.70
CA ASN A 98 17.78 23.92 -3.54
C ASN A 98 17.03 23.75 -2.20
N ASP A 99 15.71 23.89 -2.15
CA ASP A 99 14.96 23.47 -0.97
C ASP A 99 15.12 21.96 -0.74
N VAL A 100 15.13 21.57 0.52
CA VAL A 100 15.28 20.18 0.95
C VAL A 100 14.04 19.74 1.72
N LEU A 101 13.37 18.71 1.23
CA LEU A 101 12.31 17.99 1.94
C LEU A 101 12.93 16.83 2.69
N SER A 102 12.67 16.70 3.99
CA SER A 102 13.06 15.54 4.79
C SER A 102 11.85 14.90 5.47
N LEU A 103 11.74 13.59 5.37
CA LEU A 103 10.77 12.79 6.09
C LEU A 103 11.52 11.87 7.06
N SER A 104 11.02 11.79 8.30
CA SER A 104 11.57 10.92 9.33
C SER A 104 10.89 9.53 9.36
N ASN A 105 11.00 8.83 10.47
CA ASN A 105 10.27 7.60 10.72
C ASN A 105 8.78 7.87 10.89
N CYS A 106 7.93 6.93 10.46
CA CYS A 106 6.49 7.02 10.70
C CYS A 106 6.16 6.84 12.18
N SER A 107 5.29 7.71 12.70
CA SER A 107 4.73 7.60 14.05
C SER A 107 3.47 6.73 14.06
N THR A 108 2.65 6.82 13.00
CA THR A 108 1.45 5.99 12.79
C THR A 108 1.32 5.61 11.32
N GLY A 109 0.80 4.43 11.02
CA GLY A 109 0.79 3.85 9.70
C GLY A 109 2.18 3.38 9.27
N CYS A 110 2.31 2.94 8.03
CA CYS A 110 3.52 2.33 7.48
C CYS A 110 4.05 3.07 6.24
N ARG A 111 3.13 3.55 5.37
CA ARG A 111 3.50 4.10 4.05
C ARG A 111 2.97 5.50 3.84
N SER A 112 3.87 6.39 3.43
CA SER A 112 3.54 7.75 2.96
C SER A 112 3.72 7.85 1.46
N TYR A 113 2.96 8.75 0.85
CA TYR A 113 2.96 9.00 -0.59
C TYR A 113 3.33 10.44 -0.86
N ILE A 114 4.29 10.66 -1.75
CA ILE A 114 4.71 12.01 -2.19
C ILE A 114 4.30 12.16 -3.65
N ALA A 115 3.31 13.00 -3.91
CA ALA A 115 2.97 13.43 -5.26
C ALA A 115 3.61 14.77 -5.58
N PHE A 116 3.97 14.99 -6.84
CA PHE A 116 4.52 16.25 -7.34
C PHE A 116 3.54 16.88 -8.34
N SER A 117 3.54 18.20 -8.49
CA SER A 117 2.70 18.90 -9.48
C SER A 117 3.03 18.53 -10.92
N GLU A 118 4.20 17.98 -11.17
CA GLU A 118 4.62 17.42 -12.45
C GLU A 118 4.54 15.89 -12.44
N GLU A 119 4.54 15.27 -13.63
CA GLU A 119 4.56 13.82 -13.77
C GLU A 119 5.97 13.27 -13.59
N ILE A 120 6.11 12.23 -12.77
CA ILE A 120 7.36 11.47 -12.64
C ILE A 120 7.63 10.73 -13.95
N ILE A 121 8.82 10.96 -14.52
CA ILE A 121 9.27 10.19 -15.69
C ILE A 121 9.84 8.86 -15.16
N SER A 122 9.16 7.78 -15.49
CA SER A 122 9.52 6.43 -15.07
C SER A 122 9.20 5.41 -16.14
N ASN A 123 9.78 4.22 -16.04
CA ASN A 123 9.50 3.12 -16.95
C ASN A 123 8.08 2.59 -16.71
N SER A 124 7.37 2.27 -17.78
CA SER A 124 6.10 1.56 -17.70
C SER A 124 6.27 0.11 -18.14
N PHE A 125 5.49 -0.77 -17.55
CA PHE A 125 5.37 -2.17 -17.93
C PHE A 125 3.91 -2.60 -17.78
N LEU A 126 3.30 -3.11 -18.84
CA LEU A 126 1.88 -3.50 -18.90
C LEU A 126 0.96 -2.37 -18.37
N ASP A 127 1.09 -1.20 -18.98
CA ASP A 127 0.31 0.02 -18.70
C ASP A 127 0.40 0.57 -17.27
N SER A 128 1.40 0.15 -16.50
CA SER A 128 1.65 0.65 -15.15
C SER A 128 3.09 1.11 -14.97
N HIS A 129 3.26 2.19 -14.22
CA HIS A 129 4.55 2.72 -13.76
C HIS A 129 5.02 2.13 -12.44
N SER A 130 4.21 1.26 -11.82
CA SER A 130 4.53 0.68 -10.52
C SER A 130 5.79 -0.17 -10.54
N THR A 131 6.67 0.09 -9.57
CA THR A 131 7.85 -0.75 -9.34
C THR A 131 7.41 -2.09 -8.78
N TYR A 132 7.83 -3.18 -9.42
CA TYR A 132 7.73 -4.55 -8.91
C TYR A 132 9.14 -5.08 -8.69
N LEU A 133 9.60 -5.03 -7.44
CA LEU A 133 10.99 -5.31 -7.07
C LEU A 133 11.45 -6.73 -7.39
N PRO A 134 10.64 -7.80 -7.17
CA PRO A 134 11.09 -9.16 -7.42
C PRO A 134 11.52 -9.45 -8.86
N ALA A 135 11.01 -8.67 -9.83
CA ALA A 135 11.35 -8.83 -11.25
C ALA A 135 11.98 -7.58 -11.87
N ASN A 136 12.33 -6.57 -11.08
CA ASN A 136 12.91 -5.30 -11.55
C ASN A 136 12.07 -4.62 -12.65
N LEU A 137 10.74 -4.59 -12.49
CA LEU A 137 9.83 -4.02 -13.48
C LEU A 137 9.32 -2.63 -13.05
N GLY A 138 9.04 -1.78 -14.05
CA GLY A 138 8.43 -0.45 -13.88
C GLY A 138 9.33 0.54 -13.14
N GLY A 139 8.73 1.62 -12.64
CA GLY A 139 9.38 2.62 -11.81
C GLY A 139 10.64 3.23 -12.40
N ILE A 140 11.63 3.51 -11.56
CA ILE A 140 12.95 3.95 -11.98
C ILE A 140 13.88 2.73 -12.01
N ASN A 141 14.07 2.19 -13.20
CA ASN A 141 14.87 0.99 -13.47
C ASN A 141 14.44 -0.29 -12.71
N GLY A 142 13.16 -0.36 -12.29
CA GLY A 142 12.64 -1.50 -11.52
C GLY A 142 13.18 -1.61 -10.09
N LEU A 143 13.87 -0.59 -9.60
CA LEU A 143 14.57 -0.60 -8.31
C LEU A 143 14.01 0.45 -7.34
N PRO A 144 14.25 0.32 -6.02
CA PRO A 144 14.02 1.40 -5.09
C PRO A 144 14.98 2.55 -5.39
N LEU A 145 14.57 3.77 -5.05
CA LEU A 145 15.47 4.93 -5.11
C LEU A 145 16.69 4.69 -4.22
N GLN A 146 17.82 5.20 -4.66
CA GLN A 146 19.08 5.16 -3.92
C GLN A 146 19.61 6.58 -3.75
N GLU A 147 20.52 6.78 -2.82
CA GLU A 147 21.30 8.02 -2.69
C GLU A 147 21.95 8.38 -4.03
N GLY A 148 21.87 9.65 -4.42
CA GLY A 148 22.35 10.14 -5.71
C GLY A 148 21.39 9.90 -6.88
N SER A 149 20.29 9.15 -6.70
CA SER A 149 19.28 8.99 -7.74
C SER A 149 18.67 10.35 -8.12
N ILE A 150 18.37 10.50 -9.41
CA ILE A 150 17.67 11.70 -9.92
C ILE A 150 16.26 11.31 -10.35
N VAL A 151 15.26 11.79 -9.65
CA VAL A 151 13.86 11.71 -10.08
C VAL A 151 13.61 12.82 -11.09
N LYS A 152 13.39 12.44 -12.34
CA LYS A 152 13.04 13.37 -13.42
C LYS A 152 11.54 13.58 -13.44
N THR A 153 11.10 14.81 -13.67
CA THR A 153 9.69 15.15 -13.85
C THR A 153 9.48 15.98 -15.11
N GLN A 154 8.29 15.95 -15.65
CA GLN A 154 7.85 16.75 -16.81
C GLN A 154 6.53 17.45 -16.49
N PRO A 155 6.26 18.62 -17.11
CA PRO A 155 5.00 19.31 -16.94
C PRO A 155 3.81 18.37 -17.18
N ASN A 156 2.82 18.45 -16.29
CA ASN A 156 1.59 17.67 -16.45
C ASN A 156 0.85 18.21 -17.68
N LYS A 157 0.51 17.32 -18.63
CA LYS A 157 -0.42 17.67 -19.69
C LYS A 157 -1.82 17.72 -19.06
N LEU A 158 -2.24 18.89 -18.61
CA LEU A 158 -3.56 19.13 -18.03
C LEU A 158 -4.65 18.54 -18.94
N SER A 159 -5.30 17.51 -18.47
CA SER A 159 -6.64 17.19 -18.93
C SER A 159 -7.60 18.06 -18.12
N SER A 160 -8.32 18.93 -18.79
CA SER A 160 -9.31 19.87 -18.24
C SER A 160 -10.57 19.17 -17.67
N SER A 161 -10.45 17.99 -17.09
CA SER A 161 -11.58 17.22 -16.61
C SER A 161 -11.20 16.35 -15.42
N SER A 162 -11.19 16.95 -14.26
CA SER A 162 -11.46 16.21 -13.00
C SER A 162 -11.84 17.19 -11.88
N GLU A 163 -13.01 17.81 -12.03
CA GLU A 163 -13.76 18.30 -10.89
C GLU A 163 -14.50 17.10 -10.27
N GLY A 164 -13.76 16.22 -9.65
CA GLY A 164 -14.33 15.33 -8.65
C GLY A 164 -14.31 16.07 -7.32
N ASN A 165 -15.46 16.40 -6.77
CA ASN A 165 -15.59 16.83 -5.38
C ASN A 165 -15.07 15.71 -4.49
N ILE A 166 -13.83 15.86 -4.01
CA ILE A 166 -13.30 14.95 -3.01
C ILE A 166 -13.88 15.43 -1.68
N GLY A 167 -14.76 14.65 -1.14
CA GLY A 167 -15.09 14.80 0.27
C GLY A 167 -13.80 14.69 1.08
N ILE A 168 -13.40 15.80 1.72
CA ILE A 168 -12.24 15.88 2.63
C ILE A 168 -12.42 14.92 3.83
N GLU A 169 -13.56 14.24 3.92
CA GLU A 169 -13.95 13.36 5.01
C GLU A 169 -13.15 12.05 5.13
N ARG A 170 -12.22 11.78 4.21
CA ARG A 170 -11.45 10.50 4.17
C ARG A 170 -9.97 10.65 4.43
N ILE A 171 -9.58 11.51 5.33
CA ILE A 171 -8.23 11.45 5.90
C ILE A 171 -8.21 10.24 6.85
N ASN A 172 -7.64 9.14 6.40
CA ASN A 172 -7.49 7.96 7.23
C ASN A 172 -6.66 8.30 8.47
N SER A 173 -7.21 8.09 9.66
CA SER A 173 -6.43 8.16 10.90
C SER A 173 -5.88 6.77 11.17
N TYR A 174 -4.56 6.61 11.06
CA TYR A 174 -3.89 5.34 11.33
C TYR A 174 -3.68 5.18 12.84
N LYS A 175 -3.95 3.98 13.33
CA LYS A 175 -3.79 3.58 14.73
C LYS A 175 -2.91 2.33 14.78
N ASN A 176 -2.47 1.94 15.96
CA ASN A 176 -1.73 0.70 16.18
C ASN A 176 -2.65 -0.50 16.41
N GLU A 177 -3.96 -0.29 16.35
CA GLU A 177 -4.99 -1.32 16.50
C GLU A 177 -5.96 -1.24 15.32
N TRP A 178 -6.04 -2.34 14.58
CA TRP A 178 -6.79 -2.45 13.33
C TRP A 178 -7.95 -3.42 13.49
N LYS A 179 -9.11 -2.99 13.06
CA LYS A 179 -10.30 -3.83 12.92
C LYS A 179 -10.54 -4.03 11.43
N ILE A 180 -10.27 -5.23 10.93
CA ILE A 180 -10.29 -5.55 9.50
C ILE A 180 -11.46 -6.47 9.20
N ARG A 181 -12.33 -6.05 8.29
CA ARG A 181 -13.47 -6.86 7.84
C ARG A 181 -13.00 -7.97 6.92
N VAL A 182 -13.47 -9.18 7.20
CA VAL A 182 -13.10 -10.36 6.42
C VAL A 182 -14.31 -11.22 6.10
N ILE A 183 -14.24 -11.88 4.97
CA ILE A 183 -15.20 -12.86 4.46
C ILE A 183 -14.55 -14.23 4.59
N ALA A 184 -15.31 -15.27 4.90
CA ALA A 184 -14.81 -16.63 4.90
C ALA A 184 -14.27 -17.00 3.50
N GLY A 185 -13.03 -17.47 3.47
CA GLY A 185 -12.39 -17.94 2.24
C GLY A 185 -12.88 -19.33 1.81
N PRO A 186 -12.51 -19.78 0.60
CA PRO A 186 -12.96 -21.10 0.09
C PRO A 186 -12.59 -22.28 0.98
N GLU A 187 -11.43 -22.20 1.63
CA GLU A 187 -10.91 -23.26 2.49
C GLU A 187 -11.15 -22.99 3.99
N PHE A 188 -12.00 -22.03 4.36
CA PHE A 188 -12.33 -21.71 5.75
C PHE A 188 -12.92 -22.91 6.49
N VAL A 189 -13.76 -23.71 5.80
CA VAL A 189 -14.41 -24.91 6.34
C VAL A 189 -13.44 -26.05 6.68
N LEU A 190 -12.17 -25.96 6.25
CA LEU A 190 -11.14 -26.93 6.60
C LEU A 190 -10.57 -26.72 8.00
N LEU A 191 -10.75 -25.51 8.57
CA LEU A 191 -10.38 -25.22 9.94
C LEU A 191 -11.28 -25.97 10.92
N THR A 192 -10.74 -26.38 12.07
CA THR A 192 -11.54 -26.93 13.17
C THR A 192 -12.60 -25.93 13.63
N ASP A 193 -13.71 -26.40 14.19
CA ASP A 193 -14.78 -25.52 14.69
C ASP A 193 -14.24 -24.50 15.69
N GLU A 194 -13.34 -24.91 16.58
CA GLU A 194 -12.65 -24.03 17.52
C GLU A 194 -11.82 -22.95 16.80
N SER A 195 -11.07 -23.32 15.75
CA SER A 195 -10.27 -22.38 14.97
C SER A 195 -11.14 -21.40 14.16
N GLN A 196 -12.31 -21.84 13.70
CA GLN A 196 -13.29 -20.96 13.02
C GLN A 196 -13.86 -19.89 13.95
N GLU A 197 -14.01 -20.17 15.25
CA GLU A 197 -14.49 -19.21 16.24
C GLU A 197 -13.35 -18.32 16.75
N VAL A 198 -12.20 -18.92 17.08
CA VAL A 198 -11.10 -18.22 17.71
C VAL A 198 -10.46 -17.18 16.77
N VAL A 199 -10.49 -17.38 15.46
CA VAL A 199 -9.94 -16.44 14.49
C VAL A 199 -10.62 -15.06 14.55
N PHE A 200 -11.89 -14.97 14.92
CA PHE A 200 -12.64 -13.73 15.06
C PHE A 200 -12.61 -13.14 16.48
N SER A 201 -12.30 -13.95 17.49
CA SER A 201 -12.24 -13.50 18.88
C SER A 201 -10.83 -13.14 19.35
N SER A 202 -9.81 -13.48 18.56
CA SER A 202 -8.42 -13.26 18.90
C SER A 202 -7.87 -11.94 18.37
N VAL A 203 -6.79 -11.48 19.03
CA VAL A 203 -5.97 -10.37 18.58
C VAL A 203 -4.65 -10.93 18.07
N TYR A 204 -4.27 -10.55 16.84
CA TYR A 204 -3.00 -10.89 16.22
C TYR A 204 -2.05 -9.70 16.25
N LEU A 205 -0.75 -9.97 16.25
CA LEU A 205 0.31 -8.97 16.13
C LEU A 205 0.94 -9.05 14.73
N VAL A 206 1.18 -7.91 14.12
CA VAL A 206 1.95 -7.84 12.87
C VAL A 206 3.40 -8.18 13.17
N SER A 207 3.92 -9.20 12.51
CA SER A 207 5.31 -9.64 12.63
C SER A 207 6.28 -8.65 11.97
N ASN A 208 7.57 -8.76 12.32
CA ASN A 208 8.65 -8.06 11.61
C ASN A 208 8.85 -8.58 10.17
N ASP A 209 8.38 -9.79 9.86
CA ASP A 209 8.42 -10.35 8.51
C ASP A 209 7.22 -9.85 7.71
N THR A 210 7.32 -8.61 7.29
CA THR A 210 6.30 -7.93 6.48
C THR A 210 6.92 -7.23 5.28
N SER A 211 6.23 -7.29 4.16
CA SER A 211 6.66 -6.69 2.90
C SER A 211 5.44 -6.30 2.03
N ARG A 212 5.69 -5.81 0.83
CA ARG A 212 4.63 -5.58 -0.16
C ARG A 212 4.01 -6.89 -0.69
N MET A 213 4.71 -8.02 -0.55
CA MET A 213 4.17 -9.35 -0.94
C MET A 213 3.19 -9.89 0.08
N GLY A 214 3.42 -9.65 1.37
CA GLY A 214 2.55 -10.14 2.43
C GLY A 214 3.04 -9.76 3.81
N THR A 215 2.13 -9.86 4.75
CA THR A 215 2.31 -9.55 6.17
C THR A 215 2.02 -10.80 6.98
N LYS A 216 3.03 -11.36 7.65
CA LYS A 216 2.83 -12.42 8.62
C LYS A 216 2.26 -11.83 9.91
N ILE A 217 1.31 -12.54 10.50
CA ILE A 217 0.73 -12.16 11.80
C ILE A 217 0.93 -13.29 12.80
N GLU A 218 1.18 -12.91 14.04
CA GLU A 218 1.47 -13.79 15.17
C GLU A 218 0.32 -13.73 16.17
N GLY A 219 -0.04 -14.86 16.74
CA GLY A 219 -1.16 -14.96 17.67
C GLY A 219 -1.55 -16.41 17.91
N VAL A 220 -2.85 -16.68 18.01
CA VAL A 220 -3.35 -18.05 18.15
C VAL A 220 -3.10 -18.83 16.84
N ASN A 221 -2.61 -20.06 17.00
CA ASN A 221 -2.45 -20.96 15.86
C ASN A 221 -3.83 -21.52 15.45
N LEU A 222 -4.11 -21.48 14.17
CA LEU A 222 -5.30 -22.10 13.59
C LEU A 222 -5.01 -23.55 13.23
N GLU A 223 -5.90 -24.45 13.63
CA GLU A 223 -5.78 -25.88 13.38
C GLU A 223 -6.76 -26.33 12.29
N PHE A 224 -6.36 -27.34 11.54
CA PHE A 224 -7.17 -27.94 10.49
C PHE A 224 -7.66 -29.31 10.93
N HIS A 225 -8.86 -29.72 10.51
CA HIS A 225 -9.41 -31.06 10.78
C HIS A 225 -8.48 -32.18 10.29
N ASN A 226 -7.80 -31.95 9.15
CA ASN A 226 -6.87 -32.93 8.57
C ASN A 226 -5.68 -32.19 7.92
N LYS A 227 -4.58 -32.89 7.68
CA LYS A 227 -3.50 -32.40 6.82
C LYS A 227 -4.00 -32.30 5.38
N HIS A 228 -3.85 -31.13 4.79
CA HIS A 228 -4.30 -30.89 3.42
C HIS A 228 -3.11 -30.61 2.50
N HIS A 229 -3.02 -31.39 1.43
CA HIS A 229 -2.18 -31.04 0.30
C HIS A 229 -3.05 -30.33 -0.75
N MET A 230 -2.90 -29.01 -0.84
CA MET A 230 -3.62 -28.23 -1.84
C MET A 230 -2.80 -28.08 -3.12
N LEU A 231 -3.50 -28.18 -4.25
CA LEU A 231 -2.96 -27.67 -5.51
C LEU A 231 -2.92 -26.13 -5.45
N SER A 232 -1.92 -25.55 -6.11
CA SER A 232 -1.84 -24.10 -6.21
C SER A 232 -3.11 -23.52 -6.83
N SER A 233 -3.72 -22.59 -6.13
CA SER A 233 -4.99 -21.94 -6.49
C SER A 233 -4.80 -20.44 -6.63
N PRO A 234 -5.64 -19.72 -7.40
CA PRO A 234 -5.58 -18.29 -7.52
C PRO A 234 -5.70 -17.60 -6.16
N VAL A 235 -4.81 -16.64 -5.91
CA VAL A 235 -4.82 -15.76 -4.74
C VAL A 235 -4.67 -14.32 -5.20
N HIS A 236 -5.08 -13.37 -4.37
CA HIS A 236 -4.99 -11.93 -4.69
C HIS A 236 -4.77 -11.10 -3.40
N THR A 237 -4.62 -9.80 -3.57
CA THR A 237 -4.49 -8.88 -2.44
C THR A 237 -5.62 -9.08 -1.42
N GLY A 238 -5.26 -9.12 -0.13
CA GLY A 238 -6.21 -9.32 0.95
C GLY A 238 -6.60 -10.78 1.20
N THR A 239 -6.17 -11.75 0.36
CA THR A 239 -6.31 -13.17 0.70
C THR A 239 -5.48 -13.46 1.97
N ILE A 240 -6.08 -14.11 2.95
CA ILE A 240 -5.40 -14.59 4.14
C ILE A 240 -5.18 -16.09 4.00
N GLN A 241 -3.93 -16.46 3.82
CA GLN A 241 -3.49 -17.84 3.73
C GLN A 241 -3.03 -18.34 5.09
N CYS A 242 -3.33 -19.61 5.42
CA CYS A 242 -2.88 -20.25 6.64
C CYS A 242 -2.01 -21.47 6.30
N PRO A 243 -0.67 -21.38 6.44
CA PRO A 243 0.24 -22.52 6.32
C PRO A 243 0.03 -23.55 7.44
N GLU A 244 0.70 -24.70 7.33
CA GLU A 244 0.60 -25.81 8.30
C GLU A 244 0.98 -25.44 9.74
N ASN A 245 1.77 -24.36 9.95
CA ASN A 245 2.13 -23.88 11.28
C ASN A 245 0.98 -23.11 11.98
N GLY A 246 -0.16 -22.94 11.31
CA GLY A 246 -1.35 -22.29 11.85
C GLY A 246 -1.28 -20.75 11.94
N LEU A 247 -0.19 -20.11 11.52
CA LEU A 247 -0.04 -18.65 11.57
C LEU A 247 -0.46 -18.01 10.25
N PRO A 248 -1.50 -17.14 10.25
CA PRO A 248 -2.00 -16.57 9.02
C PRO A 248 -1.04 -15.58 8.36
N ILE A 249 -1.12 -15.47 7.03
CA ILE A 249 -0.37 -14.53 6.20
C ILE A 249 -1.35 -13.73 5.36
N ILE A 250 -1.37 -12.42 5.52
CA ILE A 250 -2.18 -11.49 4.72
C ILE A 250 -1.40 -11.18 3.44
N LEU A 251 -1.93 -11.48 2.27
CA LEU A 251 -1.30 -11.20 0.99
C LEU A 251 -1.43 -9.72 0.61
N GLY A 252 -0.32 -9.12 0.19
CA GLY A 252 -0.22 -7.72 -0.22
C GLY A 252 -0.36 -7.52 -1.73
N CYS A 253 -0.12 -6.29 -2.18
CA CYS A 253 -0.27 -5.89 -3.59
C CYS A 253 0.75 -6.52 -4.54
N ASP A 254 1.92 -6.92 -4.05
CA ASP A 254 2.97 -7.60 -4.81
C ASP A 254 2.95 -9.12 -4.62
N SER A 255 1.87 -9.67 -4.02
CA SER A 255 1.77 -11.11 -3.78
C SER A 255 1.76 -11.92 -5.08
N GLN A 256 2.17 -13.16 -4.97
CA GLN A 256 2.05 -14.16 -6.03
C GLN A 256 0.60 -14.25 -6.54
N THR A 257 0.43 -14.74 -7.77
CA THR A 257 -0.90 -14.93 -8.38
C THR A 257 -1.51 -16.29 -8.07
N LEU A 258 -0.68 -17.26 -7.72
CA LEU A 258 -1.05 -18.62 -7.31
C LEU A 258 -0.38 -18.96 -5.97
N GLY A 259 -1.10 -19.65 -5.09
CA GLY A 259 -0.60 -20.10 -3.80
C GLY A 259 -1.12 -21.49 -3.43
N GLY A 260 -0.32 -22.27 -2.71
CA GLY A 260 -0.65 -23.64 -2.28
C GLY A 260 -1.11 -23.75 -0.83
N TYR A 261 -1.25 -22.65 -0.10
CA TYR A 261 -1.80 -22.69 1.27
C TYR A 261 -3.30 -22.42 1.28
N PRO A 262 -4.06 -23.02 2.24
CA PRO A 262 -5.48 -22.75 2.41
C PRO A 262 -5.79 -21.26 2.53
N ARG A 263 -6.77 -20.80 1.73
CA ARG A 263 -7.28 -19.42 1.75
C ARG A 263 -8.41 -19.35 2.76
N VAL A 264 -8.06 -19.12 4.01
CA VAL A 264 -9.02 -19.22 5.12
C VAL A 264 -9.94 -18.01 5.20
N LEU A 265 -9.43 -16.81 4.89
CA LEU A 265 -10.20 -15.57 4.91
C LEU A 265 -9.85 -14.70 3.70
N GLN A 266 -10.73 -13.76 3.37
CA GLN A 266 -10.51 -12.70 2.41
C GLN A 266 -10.86 -11.36 3.05
N ILE A 267 -9.94 -10.42 3.05
CA ILE A 267 -10.20 -9.04 3.51
C ILE A 267 -11.18 -8.38 2.54
N ALA A 268 -12.18 -7.68 3.06
CA ALA A 268 -13.11 -6.88 2.27
C ALA A 268 -12.38 -5.72 1.58
N GLU A 269 -12.68 -5.43 0.32
CA GLU A 269 -11.95 -4.44 -0.50
C GLU A 269 -11.91 -3.05 0.14
N ILE A 270 -12.94 -2.68 0.88
CA ILE A 270 -13.01 -1.42 1.63
C ILE A 270 -11.84 -1.26 2.62
N ASP A 271 -11.27 -2.36 3.12
CA ASP A 271 -10.16 -2.37 4.08
C ASP A 271 -8.79 -2.62 3.42
N TYR A 272 -8.69 -2.76 2.08
CA TYR A 272 -7.41 -2.93 1.39
C TYR A 272 -6.40 -1.82 1.70
N PRO A 273 -6.79 -0.53 1.81
CA PRO A 273 -5.85 0.52 2.20
C PRO A 273 -5.17 0.25 3.54
N SER A 274 -5.88 -0.40 4.49
CA SER A 274 -5.33 -0.77 5.80
C SER A 274 -4.17 -1.75 5.68
N ILE A 275 -4.21 -2.71 4.73
CA ILE A 275 -3.11 -3.67 4.49
C ILE A 275 -1.81 -2.91 4.21
N GLY A 276 -1.88 -1.83 3.42
CA GLY A 276 -0.75 -0.99 3.09
C GLY A 276 -0.18 -0.19 4.27
N GLN A 277 -0.91 -0.11 5.37
CA GLN A 277 -0.55 0.71 6.53
C GLN A 277 -0.19 -0.11 7.78
N LEU A 278 -0.32 -1.43 7.72
CA LEU A 278 0.12 -2.33 8.78
C LEU A 278 1.64 -2.23 8.97
N ARG A 279 2.08 -2.08 10.20
CA ARG A 279 3.50 -2.07 10.57
C ARG A 279 3.78 -3.08 11.68
N PRO A 280 5.03 -3.49 11.86
CA PRO A 280 5.42 -4.40 12.95
C PRO A 280 4.90 -3.94 14.31
N ASN A 281 4.40 -4.90 15.09
CA ASN A 281 3.79 -4.73 16.42
C ASN A 281 2.40 -4.08 16.44
N ASP A 282 1.80 -3.74 15.29
CA ASP A 282 0.39 -3.37 15.26
C ASP A 282 -0.48 -4.57 15.62
N LYS A 283 -1.62 -4.30 16.26
CA LYS A 283 -2.63 -5.30 16.60
C LYS A 283 -3.70 -5.37 15.52
N ILE A 284 -4.13 -6.58 15.20
CA ILE A 284 -5.19 -6.85 14.23
C ILE A 284 -6.27 -7.69 14.90
N SER A 285 -7.54 -7.30 14.71
CA SER A 285 -8.71 -8.12 15.00
C SER A 285 -9.55 -8.24 13.73
N PHE A 286 -10.04 -9.44 13.43
CA PHE A 286 -10.88 -9.67 12.28
C PHE A 286 -12.36 -9.54 12.64
N ILE A 287 -13.11 -8.82 11.79
CA ILE A 287 -14.57 -8.66 11.90
C ILE A 287 -15.19 -9.46 10.75
N LYS A 288 -15.99 -10.46 11.09
CA LYS A 288 -16.73 -11.23 10.08
C LYS A 288 -17.77 -10.33 9.39
N THR A 289 -17.79 -10.35 8.08
CA THR A 289 -18.80 -9.67 7.24
C THR A 289 -19.27 -10.60 6.11
N SER A 290 -20.37 -10.22 5.45
CA SER A 290 -20.82 -10.90 4.23
C SER A 290 -20.36 -10.15 2.97
N ILE A 291 -20.46 -10.81 1.81
CA ILE A 291 -20.17 -10.20 0.51
C ILE A 291 -21.10 -9.03 0.26
N GLU A 292 -22.39 -9.20 0.54
CA GLU A 292 -23.43 -8.19 0.32
C GLU A 292 -23.18 -6.94 1.17
N GLU A 293 -22.82 -7.13 2.45
CA GLU A 293 -22.54 -6.02 3.34
C GLU A 293 -21.24 -5.30 2.94
N ALA A 294 -20.19 -6.04 2.60
CA ALA A 294 -18.93 -5.47 2.12
C ALA A 294 -19.13 -4.67 0.82
N SER A 295 -19.92 -5.19 -0.13
CA SER A 295 -20.24 -4.50 -1.38
C SER A 295 -21.02 -3.20 -1.14
N ARG A 296 -22.06 -3.25 -0.30
CA ARG A 296 -22.84 -2.05 0.07
C ARG A 296 -21.96 -0.97 0.69
N GLN A 297 -21.10 -1.36 1.64
CA GLN A 297 -20.17 -0.41 2.28
C GLN A 297 -19.17 0.19 1.30
N LEU A 298 -18.76 -0.56 0.25
CA LEU A 298 -17.89 -0.04 -0.79
C LEU A 298 -18.61 0.97 -1.69
N GLU A 299 -19.88 0.70 -2.06
CA GLU A 299 -20.73 1.61 -2.83
C GLU A 299 -21.00 2.92 -2.11
N ASP A 300 -21.26 2.88 -0.79
CA ASP A 300 -21.45 4.08 0.05
C ASP A 300 -20.22 4.99 0.08
N ILE A 301 -19.08 4.48 -0.38
CA ILE A 301 -17.80 5.18 -0.38
C ILE A 301 -17.36 5.61 -1.79
N ALA A 302 -17.85 5.00 -2.84
CA ALA A 302 -17.47 5.27 -4.23
C ALA A 302 -18.06 6.59 -4.76
#